data_c03415114431754d7c244a43476cbfab
#
_entry.id   c03415114431754d7c244a43476cbfab
#
_cell.length_a   1.000
_cell.length_b   1.000
_cell.length_c   1.000
_cell.angle_alpha   90.00
_cell.angle_beta   90.00
_cell.angle_gamma   90.00
#
_symmetry.space_group_name_H-M   'P 1'
#
loop_
_entity.id
_entity.type
_entity.pdbx_description
1 polymer ?
#
loop_
_entity_poly.entity_id
_entity_poly.type
_entity_poly.pdbx_seq_one_letter_code
_entity_poly.pdbx_strand_id
1 'polypeptide(L)'
;MKKIVSSLIVASVLSLGVTYANELPNLTKPTQSVLELINKYKLEQVNFEYVKKKVGVGNRGSTEAILIDARPEGKYIKGTIPSSLNITDSAFEEGYKQIEDLAKDKELIVFCGGYGCEKSPIVAELLKKKGHKNVKVYSAGEPEWATKSYLEVGTVVIKTYQENNSALLVDARPNAKYMQETILGSISIPDTEIDKLVGRFPINKNERIVTFCSGYSCEKSNIVANKLIEIGYTNVSVYAGGVPEWKKAGLPTTIGGKKTDDKAKEPKKEFSENGAKLGSDEGTIDGEWLKKLILDNKVPEYIQIVNVLPKKDFDKGNIRGSINIEADKLSAKEIFEKLPKNKTIIFHCSAGARSLETYMKLQKDKYDLSEIFYFDANIICEDNKCKIDVNEPLE
;
A
#
# COMPACT_ATOMS: atom_id res chain seq x y z
N MET A 1 65.72 3.89 -49.82
CA MET A 1 64.75 4.89 -49.35
C MET A 1 63.45 4.14 -49.03
N LYS A 2 63.27 3.75 -47.77
CA LYS A 2 62.04 3.06 -47.29
C LYS A 2 61.21 4.07 -46.50
N LYS A 3 60.00 4.35 -46.95
CA LYS A 3 59.00 5.21 -46.28
C LYS A 3 58.30 4.35 -45.22
N ILE A 4 58.38 4.78 -43.97
CA ILE A 4 57.65 4.25 -42.84
C ILE A 4 56.33 5.04 -42.77
N VAL A 5 55.23 4.33 -42.88
CA VAL A 5 53.87 4.88 -42.68
C VAL A 5 53.49 4.53 -41.26
N SER A 6 53.39 5.52 -40.36
CA SER A 6 52.86 5.39 -39.04
C SER A 6 51.34 5.45 -39.07
N SER A 7 50.68 4.33 -38.74
CA SER A 7 49.22 4.31 -38.51
C SER A 7 48.93 4.67 -37.07
N LEU A 8 48.29 5.82 -36.86
CA LEU A 8 47.68 6.14 -35.55
C LEU A 8 46.40 5.34 -35.37
N ILE A 9 46.39 4.45 -34.37
CA ILE A 9 45.19 3.80 -33.90
C ILE A 9 44.60 4.71 -32.84
N VAL A 10 43.42 5.34 -33.14
CA VAL A 10 42.58 6.04 -32.16
C VAL A 10 41.76 4.99 -31.43
N ALA A 11 42.12 4.68 -30.23
CA ALA A 11 41.31 3.85 -29.33
C ALA A 11 40.18 4.72 -28.72
N SER A 12 38.96 4.56 -29.25
CA SER A 12 37.77 5.11 -28.61
C SER A 12 37.44 4.29 -27.36
N VAL A 13 37.67 4.89 -26.21
CA VAL A 13 37.23 4.35 -24.92
C VAL A 13 35.73 4.62 -24.81
N LEU A 14 34.90 3.60 -25.07
CA LEU A 14 33.50 3.62 -24.65
C LEU A 14 33.48 3.46 -23.14
N SER A 15 33.21 4.54 -22.42
CA SER A 15 32.84 4.49 -21.00
C SER A 15 31.41 3.93 -20.90
N LEU A 16 31.30 2.66 -20.59
CA LEU A 16 30.06 2.07 -20.08
C LEU A 16 29.76 2.70 -18.71
N GLY A 17 28.88 3.70 -18.72
CA GLY A 17 28.29 4.22 -17.50
C GLY A 17 27.43 3.12 -16.84
N VAL A 18 27.98 2.46 -15.85
CA VAL A 18 27.18 1.60 -14.97
C VAL A 18 26.35 2.52 -14.11
N THR A 19 25.07 2.68 -14.45
CA THR A 19 24.08 3.29 -13.57
C THR A 19 23.84 2.32 -12.43
N TYR A 20 24.43 2.58 -11.27
CA TYR A 20 24.01 1.95 -10.02
C TYR A 20 22.62 2.50 -9.69
N ALA A 21 21.58 1.72 -9.97
CA ALA A 21 20.34 1.86 -9.25
C ALA A 21 20.69 1.64 -7.77
N ASN A 22 20.54 2.67 -6.94
CA ASN A 22 20.61 2.51 -5.49
C ASN A 22 19.35 1.74 -5.07
N GLU A 23 19.40 0.41 -5.18
CA GLU A 23 18.47 -0.45 -4.44
C GLU A 23 18.64 -0.11 -2.96
N LEU A 24 17.55 0.17 -2.28
CA LEU A 24 17.55 0.25 -0.82
C LEU A 24 18.24 -1.02 -0.32
N PRO A 25 19.21 -0.91 0.63
CA PRO A 25 19.95 -2.07 1.08
C PRO A 25 18.94 -3.12 1.57
N ASN A 26 19.00 -4.31 1.00
CA ASN A 26 18.16 -5.43 1.41
C ASN A 26 18.64 -5.87 2.81
N LEU A 27 18.04 -5.26 3.84
CA LEU A 27 18.42 -5.50 5.22
C LEU A 27 17.96 -6.89 5.63
N THR A 28 18.88 -7.74 6.03
CA THR A 28 18.62 -9.09 6.53
C THR A 28 18.56 -9.19 8.06
N LYS A 29 18.74 -8.07 8.75
CA LYS A 29 18.71 -7.94 10.21
C LYS A 29 18.30 -6.52 10.60
N PRO A 30 17.77 -6.30 11.81
CA PRO A 30 17.43 -4.97 12.31
C PRO A 30 18.64 -4.02 12.28
N THR A 31 18.37 -2.75 11.96
CA THR A 31 19.35 -1.67 12.09
C THR A 31 19.74 -1.47 13.55
N GLN A 32 20.88 -0.80 13.78
CA GLN A 32 21.33 -0.50 15.13
C GLN A 32 20.29 0.28 15.94
N SER A 33 19.64 1.29 15.34
CA SER A 33 18.59 2.08 15.99
C SER A 33 17.37 1.25 16.41
N VAL A 34 16.95 0.30 15.56
CA VAL A 34 15.85 -0.63 15.88
C VAL A 34 16.27 -1.57 17.03
N LEU A 35 17.50 -2.10 17.01
CA LEU A 35 18.00 -2.95 18.09
C LEU A 35 18.08 -2.21 19.43
N GLU A 36 18.50 -0.95 19.42
CA GLU A 36 18.55 -0.10 20.62
C GLU A 36 17.14 0.08 21.23
N LEU A 37 16.11 0.30 20.41
CA LEU A 37 14.72 0.38 20.88
C LEU A 37 14.22 -0.95 21.41
N ILE A 38 14.49 -2.06 20.74
CA ILE A 38 14.12 -3.41 21.18
C ILE A 38 14.74 -3.72 22.56
N ASN A 39 16.03 -3.44 22.71
CA ASN A 39 16.74 -3.65 23.96
C ASN A 39 16.24 -2.72 25.07
N LYS A 40 16.09 -1.43 24.77
CA LYS A 40 15.60 -0.40 25.70
C LYS A 40 14.22 -0.78 26.26
N TYR A 41 13.34 -1.25 25.41
CA TYR A 41 11.95 -1.58 25.79
C TYR A 41 11.79 -3.04 26.22
N LYS A 42 12.86 -3.84 26.19
CA LYS A 42 12.88 -5.27 26.55
C LYS A 42 11.78 -6.03 25.79
N LEU A 43 11.83 -5.93 24.45
CA LEU A 43 10.86 -6.54 23.55
C LEU A 43 11.37 -7.90 23.05
N GLU A 44 10.48 -8.88 22.99
CA GLU A 44 10.74 -10.17 22.37
C GLU A 44 10.58 -10.05 20.86
N GLN A 45 11.58 -10.56 20.11
CA GLN A 45 11.50 -10.64 18.66
C GLN A 45 11.01 -12.02 18.21
N VAL A 46 10.18 -12.02 17.16
CA VAL A 46 9.69 -13.24 16.51
C VAL A 46 10.04 -13.24 15.03
N ASN A 47 10.12 -14.42 14.42
CA ASN A 47 10.43 -14.63 13.02
C ASN A 47 9.16 -14.96 12.19
N PHE A 48 9.35 -15.10 10.87
CA PHE A 48 8.26 -15.43 9.94
C PHE A 48 7.50 -16.69 10.33
N GLU A 49 8.18 -17.79 10.69
CA GLU A 49 7.53 -19.06 11.00
C GLU A 49 6.62 -18.95 12.25
N TYR A 50 7.09 -18.21 13.24
CA TYR A 50 6.28 -17.91 14.41
C TYR A 50 5.01 -17.13 14.04
N VAL A 51 5.16 -16.05 13.28
CA VAL A 51 4.04 -15.21 12.82
C VAL A 51 3.10 -16.01 11.94
N LYS A 52 3.62 -16.78 10.98
CA LYS A 52 2.80 -17.63 10.09
C LYS A 52 1.94 -18.61 10.85
N LYS A 53 2.49 -19.24 11.89
CA LYS A 53 1.74 -20.12 12.78
C LYS A 53 0.60 -19.36 13.49
N LYS A 54 0.86 -18.14 13.99
CA LYS A 54 -0.14 -17.33 14.70
C LYS A 54 -1.22 -16.76 13.78
N VAL A 55 -0.91 -16.48 12.54
CA VAL A 55 -1.89 -16.09 11.50
C VAL A 55 -2.82 -17.25 11.17
N GLY A 56 -2.32 -18.48 11.19
CA GLY A 56 -3.11 -19.66 10.87
C GLY A 56 -3.62 -19.63 9.42
N VAL A 57 -4.94 -19.80 9.25
CA VAL A 57 -5.57 -19.71 7.91
C VAL A 57 -5.53 -18.28 7.39
N GLY A 58 -5.59 -17.27 8.26
CA GLY A 58 -5.46 -15.86 7.89
C GLY A 58 -6.75 -15.02 8.02
N ASN A 59 -7.86 -15.60 8.46
CA ASN A 59 -9.08 -14.84 8.78
C ASN A 59 -9.11 -14.44 10.26
N ARG A 60 -9.84 -13.38 10.59
CA ARG A 60 -9.87 -12.83 11.98
C ARG A 60 -10.35 -13.82 13.06
N GLY A 61 -11.12 -14.84 12.67
CA GLY A 61 -11.60 -15.87 13.58
C GLY A 61 -10.58 -16.97 13.90
N SER A 62 -9.55 -17.14 13.09
CA SER A 62 -8.57 -18.23 13.21
C SER A 62 -7.22 -17.82 13.77
N THR A 63 -6.94 -16.51 13.89
CA THR A 63 -5.66 -16.01 14.40
C THR A 63 -5.51 -16.28 15.90
N GLU A 64 -4.36 -16.83 16.31
CA GLU A 64 -4.06 -17.08 17.73
C GLU A 64 -3.55 -15.82 18.45
N ALA A 65 -2.95 -14.87 17.72
CA ALA A 65 -2.47 -13.59 18.22
C ALA A 65 -3.17 -12.42 17.50
N ILE A 66 -3.16 -11.25 18.09
CA ILE A 66 -3.56 -10.01 17.41
C ILE A 66 -2.34 -9.42 16.71
N LEU A 67 -2.39 -9.29 15.38
CA LEU A 67 -1.35 -8.66 14.60
C LEU A 67 -1.64 -7.15 14.50
N ILE A 68 -0.59 -6.36 14.66
CA ILE A 68 -0.68 -4.89 14.63
C ILE A 68 0.31 -4.35 13.62
N ASP A 69 -0.22 -3.75 12.57
CA ASP A 69 0.56 -3.02 11.57
C ASP A 69 0.79 -1.58 12.03
N ALA A 70 2.03 -1.25 12.35
CA ALA A 70 2.42 0.09 12.81
C ALA A 70 2.73 1.06 11.66
N ARG A 71 2.57 0.62 10.40
CA ARG A 71 2.74 1.49 9.24
C ARG A 71 1.58 2.48 9.10
N PRO A 72 1.80 3.62 8.42
CA PRO A 72 0.71 4.53 8.06
C PRO A 72 -0.44 3.80 7.34
N GLU A 73 -1.68 4.27 7.57
CA GLU A 73 -2.91 3.67 7.02
C GLU A 73 -2.83 3.45 5.50
N GLY A 74 -2.26 4.39 4.74
CA GLY A 74 -2.09 4.25 3.31
C GLY A 74 -1.22 3.05 2.88
N LYS A 75 -0.22 2.66 3.69
CA LYS A 75 0.56 1.43 3.45
C LYS A 75 -0.20 0.18 3.89
N TYR A 76 -0.91 0.26 5.02
CA TYR A 76 -1.77 -0.82 5.51
C TYR A 76 -2.83 -1.22 4.48
N ILE A 77 -3.53 -0.24 3.88
CA ILE A 77 -4.59 -0.48 2.90
C ILE A 77 -4.05 -1.10 1.61
N LYS A 78 -2.85 -0.68 1.17
CA LYS A 78 -2.19 -1.23 -0.03
C LYS A 78 -1.81 -2.70 0.13
N GLY A 79 -1.51 -3.14 1.36
CA GLY A 79 -1.21 -4.53 1.66
C GLY A 79 -0.70 -4.69 3.08
N THR A 80 -1.25 -5.63 3.83
CA THR A 80 -0.84 -5.95 5.20
C THR A 80 -0.80 -7.45 5.44
N ILE A 81 -0.18 -7.88 6.53
CA ILE A 81 -0.26 -9.29 6.97
C ILE A 81 -1.73 -9.60 7.31
N PRO A 82 -2.28 -10.72 6.83
CA PRO A 82 -3.69 -11.05 7.02
C PRO A 82 -4.18 -10.92 8.47
N SER A 83 -5.38 -10.40 8.64
CA SER A 83 -6.05 -10.17 9.93
C SER A 83 -5.41 -9.12 10.84
N SER A 84 -4.48 -8.32 10.34
CA SER A 84 -3.88 -7.24 11.11
C SER A 84 -4.85 -6.09 11.37
N LEU A 85 -4.63 -5.40 12.49
CA LEU A 85 -5.21 -4.11 12.80
C LEU A 85 -4.19 -3.01 12.55
N ASN A 86 -4.61 -1.85 12.08
CA ASN A 86 -3.72 -0.73 11.91
C ASN A 86 -3.69 0.15 13.17
N ILE A 87 -2.55 0.20 13.85
CA ILE A 87 -2.33 1.05 15.03
C ILE A 87 -0.96 1.70 14.88
N THR A 88 -0.94 2.97 14.51
CA THR A 88 0.27 3.71 14.24
C THR A 88 0.80 4.44 15.47
N ASP A 89 2.08 4.78 15.48
CA ASP A 89 2.70 5.60 16.52
C ASP A 89 2.13 7.03 16.57
N SER A 90 1.81 7.61 15.41
CA SER A 90 1.31 8.98 15.28
C SER A 90 -0.16 9.16 15.65
N ALA A 91 -0.97 8.10 15.55
CA ALA A 91 -2.39 8.09 15.90
C ALA A 91 -2.72 6.96 16.89
N PHE A 92 -1.82 6.72 17.85
CA PHE A 92 -1.89 5.56 18.74
C PHE A 92 -3.18 5.49 19.54
N GLU A 93 -3.60 6.59 20.17
CA GLU A 93 -4.79 6.60 21.04
C GLU A 93 -6.06 6.27 20.25
N GLU A 94 -6.19 6.74 19.01
CA GLU A 94 -7.33 6.40 18.16
C GLU A 94 -7.29 4.93 17.73
N GLY A 95 -6.13 4.48 17.25
CA GLY A 95 -5.96 3.08 16.86
C GLY A 95 -6.14 2.11 18.01
N TYR A 96 -5.72 2.49 19.21
CA TYR A 96 -5.81 1.66 20.43
C TYR A 96 -7.25 1.33 20.83
N LYS A 97 -8.22 2.18 20.50
CA LYS A 97 -9.66 1.92 20.76
C LYS A 97 -10.13 0.59 20.16
N GLN A 98 -9.48 0.10 19.09
CA GLN A 98 -9.82 -1.19 18.48
C GLN A 98 -9.52 -2.39 19.39
N ILE A 99 -8.68 -2.21 20.40
CA ILE A 99 -8.18 -3.28 21.29
C ILE A 99 -8.22 -2.89 22.78
N GLU A 100 -8.84 -1.79 23.15
CA GLU A 100 -8.83 -1.30 24.54
C GLU A 100 -9.47 -2.29 25.53
N ASP A 101 -10.50 -3.02 25.08
CA ASP A 101 -11.24 -4.04 25.85
C ASP A 101 -10.56 -5.43 25.82
N LEU A 102 -9.47 -5.60 25.10
CA LEU A 102 -8.74 -6.87 25.05
C LEU A 102 -8.11 -7.20 26.41
N ALA A 103 -8.15 -8.48 26.76
CA ALA A 103 -7.42 -9.02 27.90
C ALA A 103 -5.93 -8.68 27.80
N LYS A 104 -5.33 -8.19 28.88
CA LYS A 104 -3.96 -7.66 28.90
C LYS A 104 -2.85 -8.72 28.75
N ASP A 105 -3.20 -9.99 28.85
CA ASP A 105 -2.36 -11.15 28.63
C ASP A 105 -2.45 -11.69 27.20
N LYS A 106 -3.44 -11.22 26.39
CA LYS A 106 -3.55 -11.59 24.97
C LYS A 106 -2.26 -11.26 24.23
N GLU A 107 -1.80 -12.19 23.42
CA GLU A 107 -0.59 -11.99 22.61
C GLU A 107 -0.83 -10.97 21.51
N LEU A 108 0.04 -9.96 21.45
CA LEU A 108 0.09 -8.94 20.43
C LEU A 108 1.42 -9.04 19.67
N ILE A 109 1.37 -9.07 18.34
CA ILE A 109 2.57 -9.08 17.48
C ILE A 109 2.57 -7.81 16.65
N VAL A 110 3.53 -6.92 16.91
CA VAL A 110 3.64 -5.64 16.21
C VAL A 110 4.68 -5.74 15.11
N PHE A 111 4.35 -5.26 13.93
CA PHE A 111 5.26 -5.21 12.78
C PHE A 111 5.16 -3.88 12.05
N CYS A 112 6.11 -3.62 11.15
CA CYS A 112 6.09 -2.45 10.26
C CYS A 112 6.80 -2.73 8.92
N GLY A 113 7.45 -1.72 8.32
CA GLY A 113 8.07 -1.78 6.99
C GLY A 113 9.45 -2.43 6.94
N GLY A 114 9.73 -3.43 7.81
CA GLY A 114 10.96 -4.20 7.79
C GLY A 114 12.03 -3.74 8.79
N TYR A 115 13.22 -4.29 8.65
CA TYR A 115 14.32 -4.21 9.62
C TYR A 115 14.85 -2.80 9.94
N GLY A 116 14.58 -1.83 9.09
CA GLY A 116 14.95 -0.42 9.33
C GLY A 116 13.85 0.43 9.96
N CYS A 117 12.69 -0.16 10.23
CA CYS A 117 11.51 0.59 10.68
C CYS A 117 11.40 0.60 12.21
N GLU A 118 11.48 1.79 12.80
CA GLU A 118 11.39 2.00 14.25
C GLU A 118 9.95 1.99 14.81
N LYS A 119 8.94 2.02 13.94
CA LYS A 119 7.52 2.16 14.36
C LYS A 119 7.05 0.94 15.16
N SER A 120 7.43 -0.27 14.78
CA SER A 120 6.99 -1.47 15.51
C SER A 120 7.49 -1.53 16.95
N PRO A 121 8.77 -1.29 17.29
CA PRO A 121 9.18 -1.25 18.70
C PRO A 121 8.59 -0.06 19.46
N ILE A 122 8.33 1.08 18.81
CA ILE A 122 7.66 2.24 19.46
C ILE A 122 6.21 1.89 19.83
N VAL A 123 5.43 1.35 18.86
CA VAL A 123 4.04 0.93 19.13
C VAL A 123 3.98 -0.19 20.17
N ALA A 124 4.90 -1.17 20.12
CA ALA A 124 4.99 -2.22 21.11
C ALA A 124 5.21 -1.68 22.53
N GLU A 125 6.06 -0.67 22.71
CA GLU A 125 6.25 0.01 23.99
C GLU A 125 4.99 0.75 24.45
N LEU A 126 4.29 1.44 23.55
CA LEU A 126 3.03 2.12 23.86
C LEU A 126 1.97 1.14 24.34
N LEU A 127 1.87 -0.05 23.71
CA LEU A 127 0.98 -1.13 24.16
C LEU A 127 1.35 -1.66 25.54
N LYS A 128 2.64 -1.83 25.85
CA LYS A 128 3.11 -2.21 27.20
C LYS A 128 2.73 -1.15 28.24
N LYS A 129 2.83 0.13 27.91
CA LYS A 129 2.37 1.24 28.77
C LYS A 129 0.87 1.21 29.03
N LYS A 130 0.07 0.71 28.10
CA LYS A 130 -1.38 0.43 28.28
C LYS A 130 -1.66 -0.85 29.10
N GLY A 131 -0.61 -1.52 29.59
CA GLY A 131 -0.70 -2.69 30.47
C GLY A 131 -0.71 -4.05 29.78
N HIS A 132 -0.53 -4.11 28.44
CA HIS A 132 -0.40 -5.39 27.73
C HIS A 132 0.92 -6.06 28.10
N LYS A 133 0.85 -7.35 28.51
CA LYS A 133 1.99 -8.10 29.07
C LYS A 133 2.71 -8.97 28.04
N ASN A 134 2.01 -9.38 26.98
CA ASN A 134 2.51 -10.31 25.98
C ASN A 134 2.60 -9.61 24.61
N VAL A 135 3.60 -8.70 24.48
CA VAL A 135 3.81 -7.90 23.27
C VAL A 135 5.15 -8.30 22.63
N LYS A 136 5.09 -8.74 21.38
CA LYS A 136 6.24 -9.16 20.59
C LYS A 136 6.41 -8.28 19.35
N VAL A 137 7.61 -8.30 18.74
CA VAL A 137 7.94 -7.54 17.53
C VAL A 137 8.39 -8.49 16.43
N TYR A 138 7.78 -8.34 15.26
CA TYR A 138 8.22 -8.97 14.03
C TYR A 138 9.00 -7.94 13.20
N SER A 139 10.32 -7.88 13.43
CA SER A 139 11.19 -6.84 12.86
C SER A 139 11.38 -6.92 11.35
N ALA A 140 11.29 -8.12 10.76
CA ALA A 140 11.33 -8.28 9.31
C ALA A 140 10.08 -7.70 8.62
N GLY A 141 8.96 -7.68 9.33
CA GLY A 141 7.73 -6.99 8.96
C GLY A 141 7.06 -7.46 7.68
N GLU A 142 6.23 -6.58 7.12
CA GLU A 142 5.48 -6.87 5.91
C GLU A 142 6.36 -7.22 4.70
N PRO A 143 7.52 -6.58 4.45
CA PRO A 143 8.34 -6.93 3.28
C PRO A 143 8.80 -8.39 3.25
N GLU A 144 9.22 -8.96 4.38
CA GLU A 144 9.53 -10.40 4.43
C GLU A 144 8.29 -11.25 4.21
N TRP A 145 7.16 -10.86 4.83
CA TRP A 145 5.90 -11.58 4.67
C TRP A 145 5.46 -11.63 3.21
N ALA A 146 5.49 -10.48 2.51
CA ALA A 146 5.07 -10.35 1.12
C ALA A 146 5.85 -11.24 0.15
N THR A 147 7.12 -11.57 0.46
CA THR A 147 7.92 -12.48 -0.36
C THR A 147 7.59 -13.96 -0.15
N LYS A 148 6.86 -14.30 0.93
CA LYS A 148 6.62 -15.69 1.35
C LYS A 148 5.15 -16.07 1.43
N SER A 149 4.24 -15.09 1.37
CA SER A 149 2.80 -15.31 1.54
C SER A 149 2.01 -14.19 0.87
N TYR A 150 0.69 -14.31 0.87
CA TYR A 150 -0.21 -13.30 0.34
C TYR A 150 -0.44 -12.16 1.34
N LEU A 151 -0.88 -11.01 0.82
CA LEU A 151 -1.27 -9.84 1.61
C LEU A 151 -2.80 -9.70 1.67
N GLU A 152 -3.29 -9.08 2.75
CA GLU A 152 -4.65 -8.56 2.83
C GLU A 152 -4.67 -7.12 2.32
N VAL A 153 -5.62 -6.78 1.44
CA VAL A 153 -5.73 -5.47 0.79
C VAL A 153 -7.10 -4.83 1.02
N GLY A 154 -7.13 -3.50 1.02
CA GLY A 154 -8.35 -2.72 1.28
C GLY A 154 -9.24 -2.51 0.06
N THR A 155 -10.45 -2.02 0.30
CA THR A 155 -11.50 -1.80 -0.72
C THR A 155 -11.04 -0.89 -1.86
N VAL A 156 -10.29 0.17 -1.59
CA VAL A 156 -9.79 1.11 -2.60
C VAL A 156 -8.90 0.40 -3.62
N VAL A 157 -8.03 -0.50 -3.16
CA VAL A 157 -7.14 -1.28 -4.02
C VAL A 157 -7.94 -2.19 -4.95
N ILE A 158 -8.95 -2.89 -4.40
CA ILE A 158 -9.78 -3.80 -5.19
C ILE A 158 -10.63 -3.02 -6.20
N LYS A 159 -11.15 -1.85 -5.81
CA LYS A 159 -11.86 -0.97 -6.73
C LYS A 159 -10.97 -0.60 -7.91
N THR A 160 -9.74 -0.16 -7.65
CA THR A 160 -8.75 0.16 -8.70
C THR A 160 -8.49 -1.04 -9.61
N TYR A 161 -8.25 -2.22 -9.05
CA TYR A 161 -8.00 -3.42 -9.84
C TYR A 161 -9.21 -3.83 -10.69
N GLN A 162 -10.40 -3.74 -10.14
CA GLN A 162 -11.65 -4.05 -10.83
C GLN A 162 -11.91 -3.08 -11.99
N GLU A 163 -11.72 -1.78 -11.76
CA GLU A 163 -11.93 -0.74 -12.76
C GLU A 163 -10.93 -0.80 -13.91
N ASN A 164 -9.66 -1.07 -13.60
CA ASN A 164 -8.59 -1.16 -14.59
C ASN A 164 -8.51 -2.56 -15.23
N ASN A 165 -9.29 -3.53 -14.74
CA ASN A 165 -9.21 -4.93 -15.15
C ASN A 165 -7.78 -5.51 -15.00
N SER A 166 -7.08 -5.11 -13.93
CA SER A 166 -5.67 -5.39 -13.69
C SER A 166 -5.41 -6.53 -12.70
N ALA A 167 -6.46 -7.24 -12.27
CA ALA A 167 -6.39 -8.44 -11.45
C ALA A 167 -7.49 -9.43 -11.80
N LEU A 168 -7.22 -10.72 -11.63
CA LEU A 168 -8.25 -11.75 -11.60
C LEU A 168 -8.93 -11.73 -10.23
N LEU A 169 -10.19 -11.32 -10.17
CA LEU A 169 -11.00 -11.34 -8.96
C LEU A 169 -11.67 -12.70 -8.80
N VAL A 170 -11.51 -13.33 -7.64
CA VAL A 170 -11.98 -14.70 -7.37
C VAL A 170 -12.90 -14.71 -6.16
N ASP A 171 -14.16 -15.04 -6.39
CA ASP A 171 -15.14 -15.30 -5.34
C ASP A 171 -14.99 -16.73 -4.81
N ALA A 172 -14.50 -16.86 -3.59
CA ALA A 172 -14.27 -18.15 -2.93
C ALA A 172 -15.52 -18.71 -2.22
N ARG A 173 -16.65 -18.02 -2.29
CA ARG A 173 -17.91 -18.50 -1.72
C ARG A 173 -18.52 -19.62 -2.54
N PRO A 174 -19.44 -20.42 -1.96
CA PRO A 174 -20.21 -21.38 -2.73
C PRO A 174 -20.88 -20.75 -3.97
N ASN A 175 -20.89 -21.48 -5.09
CA ASN A 175 -21.40 -20.96 -6.37
C ASN A 175 -22.80 -20.38 -6.28
N ALA A 176 -23.67 -20.91 -5.41
CA ALA A 176 -25.00 -20.36 -5.17
C ALA A 176 -24.97 -18.90 -4.67
N LYS A 177 -23.97 -18.53 -3.84
CA LYS A 177 -23.79 -17.15 -3.37
C LYS A 177 -23.25 -16.24 -4.47
N TYR A 178 -22.29 -16.74 -5.25
CA TYR A 178 -21.78 -16.05 -6.44
C TYR A 178 -22.89 -15.74 -7.45
N MET A 179 -23.76 -16.72 -7.71
CA MET A 179 -24.88 -16.57 -8.64
C MET A 179 -25.96 -15.58 -8.13
N GLN A 180 -26.10 -15.40 -6.83
CA GLN A 180 -27.01 -14.39 -6.23
C GLN A 180 -26.43 -12.98 -6.34
N GLU A 181 -25.18 -12.80 -5.95
CA GLU A 181 -24.53 -11.49 -5.91
C GLU A 181 -23.01 -11.67 -5.78
N THR A 182 -22.24 -10.91 -6.54
CA THR A 182 -20.77 -10.90 -6.45
C THR A 182 -20.18 -9.58 -6.94
N ILE A 183 -18.86 -9.39 -6.81
CA ILE A 183 -18.15 -8.23 -7.37
C ILE A 183 -18.05 -8.38 -8.88
N LEU A 184 -18.38 -7.30 -9.61
CA LEU A 184 -18.36 -7.27 -11.06
C LEU A 184 -17.00 -7.69 -11.62
N GLY A 185 -16.99 -8.59 -12.62
CA GLY A 185 -15.79 -9.09 -13.28
C GLY A 185 -15.11 -10.26 -12.57
N SER A 186 -15.61 -10.69 -11.40
CA SER A 186 -15.08 -11.85 -10.69
C SER A 186 -15.50 -13.18 -11.32
N ILE A 187 -14.74 -14.24 -11.03
CA ILE A 187 -15.07 -15.62 -11.34
C ILE A 187 -15.35 -16.41 -10.06
N SER A 188 -16.17 -17.45 -10.14
CA SER A 188 -16.45 -18.36 -9.02
C SER A 188 -15.41 -19.46 -8.94
N ILE A 189 -14.69 -19.54 -7.82
CA ILE A 189 -13.84 -20.68 -7.47
C ILE A 189 -14.04 -20.94 -5.97
N PRO A 190 -15.06 -21.75 -5.61
CA PRO A 190 -15.31 -22.12 -4.22
C PRO A 190 -14.08 -22.79 -3.59
N ASP A 191 -13.84 -22.50 -2.31
CA ASP A 191 -12.76 -23.11 -1.53
C ASP A 191 -12.72 -24.63 -1.58
N THR A 192 -13.89 -25.28 -1.64
CA THR A 192 -14.05 -26.75 -1.73
C THR A 192 -13.78 -27.32 -3.12
N GLU A 193 -13.68 -26.48 -4.14
CA GLU A 193 -13.53 -26.91 -5.54
C GLU A 193 -12.20 -26.47 -6.17
N ILE A 194 -11.34 -25.79 -5.42
CA ILE A 194 -10.11 -25.19 -5.96
C ILE A 194 -9.24 -26.22 -6.68
N ASP A 195 -9.07 -27.43 -6.16
CA ASP A 195 -8.23 -28.46 -6.78
C ASP A 195 -8.74 -28.90 -8.16
N LYS A 196 -10.06 -28.86 -8.37
CA LYS A 196 -10.69 -29.15 -9.67
C LYS A 196 -10.63 -27.99 -10.65
N LEU A 197 -10.57 -26.77 -10.12
CA LEU A 197 -10.68 -25.53 -10.88
C LEU A 197 -9.33 -24.81 -11.09
N VAL A 198 -8.22 -25.44 -10.72
CA VAL A 198 -6.85 -24.88 -10.90
C VAL A 198 -6.60 -24.41 -12.33
N GLY A 199 -7.15 -25.08 -13.33
CA GLY A 199 -7.02 -24.69 -14.74
C GLY A 199 -7.72 -23.38 -15.12
N ARG A 200 -8.49 -22.77 -14.22
CA ARG A 200 -9.09 -21.44 -14.44
C ARG A 200 -8.19 -20.27 -14.06
N PHE A 201 -7.10 -20.56 -13.36
CA PHE A 201 -6.12 -19.54 -13.02
C PHE A 201 -5.15 -19.30 -14.17
N PRO A 202 -4.53 -18.11 -14.24
CA PRO A 202 -3.55 -17.78 -15.27
C PRO A 202 -2.37 -18.78 -15.30
N ILE A 203 -1.85 -19.06 -16.49
CA ILE A 203 -0.63 -19.89 -16.64
C ILE A 203 0.58 -19.17 -16.03
N ASN A 204 0.67 -17.85 -16.24
CA ASN A 204 1.71 -17.02 -15.63
C ASN A 204 1.44 -16.88 -14.12
N LYS A 205 2.35 -17.40 -13.31
CA LYS A 205 2.23 -17.43 -11.86
C LYS A 205 2.42 -16.05 -11.20
N ASN A 206 2.86 -15.06 -11.94
CA ASN A 206 3.02 -13.67 -11.47
C ASN A 206 1.79 -12.80 -11.77
N GLU A 207 0.77 -13.34 -12.46
CA GLU A 207 -0.49 -12.62 -12.66
C GLU A 207 -1.14 -12.28 -11.32
N ARG A 208 -1.67 -11.08 -11.24
CA ARG A 208 -2.33 -10.62 -10.01
C ARG A 208 -3.66 -11.32 -9.80
N ILE A 209 -3.81 -11.96 -8.65
CA ILE A 209 -5.03 -12.65 -8.24
C ILE A 209 -5.49 -12.09 -6.90
N VAL A 210 -6.77 -11.74 -6.81
CA VAL A 210 -7.37 -11.32 -5.54
C VAL A 210 -8.54 -12.24 -5.21
N THR A 211 -8.46 -12.89 -4.08
CA THR A 211 -9.54 -13.76 -3.58
C THR A 211 -10.38 -13.00 -2.55
N PHE A 212 -11.68 -13.21 -2.54
CA PHE A 212 -12.59 -12.63 -1.56
C PHE A 212 -13.73 -13.58 -1.18
N CYS A 213 -14.42 -13.28 -0.09
CA CYS A 213 -15.57 -14.06 0.36
C CYS A 213 -16.65 -13.22 1.09
N SER A 214 -17.17 -13.70 2.23
CA SER A 214 -18.31 -13.10 2.95
C SER A 214 -17.87 -12.15 4.08
N GLY A 215 -16.64 -11.64 4.08
CA GLY A 215 -16.14 -10.69 5.08
C GLY A 215 -15.08 -11.28 6.01
N TYR A 216 -14.59 -10.46 6.93
CA TYR A 216 -13.38 -10.66 7.75
C TYR A 216 -13.31 -11.98 8.56
N SER A 217 -14.44 -12.55 8.90
CA SER A 217 -14.48 -13.84 9.64
C SER A 217 -14.54 -15.07 8.73
N CYS A 218 -14.68 -14.88 7.42
CA CYS A 218 -14.76 -15.95 6.44
C CYS A 218 -13.37 -16.43 6.05
N GLU A 219 -13.09 -17.71 6.17
CA GLU A 219 -11.79 -18.32 5.87
C GLU A 219 -11.60 -18.70 4.38
N LYS A 220 -12.68 -18.77 3.60
CA LYS A 220 -12.68 -19.37 2.25
C LYS A 220 -11.72 -18.67 1.28
N SER A 221 -11.69 -17.34 1.28
CA SER A 221 -10.73 -16.59 0.45
C SER A 221 -9.27 -16.85 0.85
N ASN A 222 -9.03 -17.00 2.16
CA ASN A 222 -7.70 -17.30 2.68
C ASN A 222 -7.27 -18.75 2.35
N ILE A 223 -8.20 -19.71 2.38
CA ILE A 223 -7.95 -21.10 1.93
C ILE A 223 -7.51 -21.10 0.46
N VAL A 224 -8.28 -20.42 -0.41
CA VAL A 224 -7.94 -20.31 -1.84
C VAL A 224 -6.59 -19.61 -2.03
N ALA A 225 -6.32 -18.49 -1.32
CA ALA A 225 -5.05 -17.78 -1.40
C ALA A 225 -3.85 -18.64 -0.94
N ASN A 226 -3.97 -19.36 0.20
CA ASN A 226 -2.93 -20.29 0.67
C ASN A 226 -2.64 -21.37 -0.38
N LYS A 227 -3.68 -21.95 -0.99
CA LYS A 227 -3.51 -22.95 -2.05
C LYS A 227 -2.79 -22.38 -3.27
N LEU A 228 -3.10 -21.14 -3.67
CA LEU A 228 -2.42 -20.48 -4.78
C LEU A 228 -0.92 -20.27 -4.49
N ILE A 229 -0.57 -19.81 -3.27
CA ILE A 229 0.83 -19.72 -2.85
C ILE A 229 1.52 -21.10 -2.87
N GLU A 230 0.86 -22.14 -2.34
CA GLU A 230 1.40 -23.51 -2.33
C GLU A 230 1.74 -24.01 -3.74
N ILE A 231 0.90 -23.73 -4.73
CA ILE A 231 1.11 -24.13 -6.14
C ILE A 231 1.93 -23.10 -6.95
N GLY A 232 2.56 -22.13 -6.29
CA GLY A 232 3.61 -21.27 -6.82
C GLY A 232 3.14 -19.95 -7.44
N TYR A 233 1.91 -19.46 -7.17
CA TYR A 233 1.55 -18.09 -7.52
C TYR A 233 2.23 -17.12 -6.57
N THR A 234 2.78 -16.03 -7.11
CA THR A 234 3.59 -15.06 -6.36
C THR A 234 2.91 -13.71 -6.13
N ASN A 235 1.83 -13.41 -6.87
CA ASN A 235 1.11 -12.14 -6.78
C ASN A 235 -0.35 -12.41 -6.36
N VAL A 236 -0.51 -12.85 -5.12
CA VAL A 236 -1.81 -13.21 -4.52
C VAL A 236 -2.14 -12.26 -3.39
N SER A 237 -3.38 -11.78 -3.36
CA SER A 237 -3.91 -10.98 -2.27
C SER A 237 -5.29 -11.47 -1.85
N VAL A 238 -5.69 -11.12 -0.63
CA VAL A 238 -7.03 -11.38 -0.10
C VAL A 238 -7.73 -10.06 0.18
N TYR A 239 -8.93 -9.91 -0.33
CA TYR A 239 -9.85 -8.86 0.09
C TYR A 239 -10.77 -9.39 1.20
N ALA A 240 -10.30 -9.26 2.44
CA ALA A 240 -10.98 -9.83 3.60
C ALA A 240 -12.36 -9.21 3.89
N GLY A 241 -12.57 -7.93 3.54
CA GLY A 241 -13.87 -7.27 3.65
C GLY A 241 -14.96 -7.91 2.78
N GLY A 242 -14.57 -8.50 1.65
CA GLY A 242 -15.45 -9.23 0.75
C GLY A 242 -16.65 -8.44 0.24
N VAL A 243 -17.67 -9.16 -0.25
CA VAL A 243 -18.89 -8.54 -0.77
C VAL A 243 -19.58 -7.61 0.23
N PRO A 244 -19.67 -7.90 1.54
CA PRO A 244 -20.29 -6.99 2.49
C PRO A 244 -19.62 -5.62 2.59
N GLU A 245 -18.29 -5.58 2.68
CA GLU A 245 -17.56 -4.30 2.76
C GLU A 245 -17.60 -3.54 1.43
N TRP A 246 -17.56 -4.28 0.30
CA TRP A 246 -17.75 -3.72 -1.03
C TRP A 246 -19.08 -2.97 -1.17
N LYS A 247 -20.17 -3.59 -0.70
CA LYS A 247 -21.51 -2.98 -0.68
C LYS A 247 -21.61 -1.79 0.27
N LYS A 248 -21.00 -1.91 1.45
CA LYS A 248 -20.96 -0.80 2.43
C LYS A 248 -20.25 0.42 1.87
N ALA A 249 -19.26 0.22 1.00
CA ALA A 249 -18.58 1.29 0.26
C ALA A 249 -19.43 1.86 -0.90
N GLY A 250 -20.68 1.37 -1.10
CA GLY A 250 -21.57 1.82 -2.18
C GLY A 250 -21.16 1.34 -3.57
N LEU A 251 -20.30 0.33 -3.65
CA LEU A 251 -19.77 -0.16 -4.91
C LEU A 251 -20.71 -1.20 -5.56
N PRO A 252 -20.77 -1.26 -6.92
CA PRO A 252 -21.73 -2.10 -7.62
C PRO A 252 -21.41 -3.59 -7.53
N THR A 253 -22.45 -4.39 -7.35
CA THR A 253 -22.41 -5.86 -7.46
C THR A 253 -23.13 -6.33 -8.71
N THR A 254 -22.97 -7.59 -9.07
CA THR A 254 -23.59 -8.23 -10.22
C THR A 254 -24.07 -9.63 -9.87
N ILE A 255 -24.91 -10.21 -10.73
CA ILE A 255 -25.42 -11.58 -10.62
C ILE A 255 -24.55 -12.49 -11.48
N GLY A 256 -23.96 -13.52 -10.89
CA GLY A 256 -23.17 -14.52 -11.60
C GLY A 256 -21.91 -13.95 -12.29
N GLY A 257 -21.35 -12.85 -11.80
CA GLY A 257 -20.11 -12.24 -12.36
C GLY A 257 -20.25 -11.70 -13.78
N LYS A 258 -21.44 -11.75 -14.38
CA LYS A 258 -21.66 -11.21 -15.72
C LYS A 258 -21.50 -9.69 -15.67
N LYS A 259 -20.72 -9.15 -16.62
CA LYS A 259 -20.82 -7.74 -16.96
C LYS A 259 -22.28 -7.51 -17.36
N THR A 260 -23.05 -6.82 -16.52
CA THR A 260 -24.32 -6.26 -17.00
C THR A 260 -23.92 -5.26 -18.08
N ASP A 261 -24.36 -5.53 -19.30
CA ASP A 261 -24.27 -4.55 -20.37
C ASP A 261 -24.89 -3.25 -19.85
N ASP A 262 -24.08 -2.18 -19.97
CA ASP A 262 -24.51 -0.80 -19.91
C ASP A 262 -24.87 -0.14 -18.57
N LYS A 263 -23.83 0.27 -17.84
CA LYS A 263 -23.60 1.72 -17.92
C LYS A 263 -22.20 1.87 -18.51
N ALA A 264 -22.12 2.43 -19.68
CA ALA A 264 -20.88 2.84 -20.29
C ALA A 264 -20.05 3.53 -19.19
N LYS A 265 -18.88 2.97 -18.86
CA LYS A 265 -17.88 3.71 -18.08
C LYS A 265 -17.75 5.02 -18.85
N GLU A 266 -18.04 6.14 -18.19
CA GLU A 266 -17.52 7.39 -18.73
C GLU A 266 -16.01 7.14 -19.00
N PRO A 267 -15.50 7.49 -20.18
CA PRO A 267 -14.10 7.26 -20.47
C PRO A 267 -13.31 7.89 -19.33
N LYS A 268 -12.37 7.10 -18.74
CA LYS A 268 -11.53 7.59 -17.64
C LYS A 268 -10.95 8.91 -18.12
N LYS A 269 -11.24 10.02 -17.44
CA LYS A 269 -10.69 11.32 -17.82
C LYS A 269 -9.17 11.20 -17.79
N GLU A 270 -8.52 11.47 -18.88
CA GLU A 270 -7.05 11.47 -18.95
C GLU A 270 -6.48 12.68 -18.20
N PHE A 271 -7.25 13.76 -18.12
CA PHE A 271 -6.87 15.02 -17.47
C PHE A 271 -7.95 15.50 -16.51
N SER A 272 -7.55 16.19 -15.45
CA SER A 272 -8.45 16.94 -14.57
C SER A 272 -9.07 18.13 -15.33
N GLU A 273 -10.03 18.83 -14.72
CA GLU A 273 -10.67 20.00 -15.35
C GLU A 273 -9.66 21.12 -15.61
N ASN A 274 -8.66 21.27 -14.77
CA ASN A 274 -7.57 22.25 -14.94
C ASN A 274 -6.43 21.74 -15.84
N GLY A 275 -6.49 20.49 -16.33
CA GLY A 275 -5.51 19.94 -17.28
C GLY A 275 -4.33 19.21 -16.64
N ALA A 276 -4.41 18.81 -15.39
CA ALA A 276 -3.43 17.93 -14.77
C ALA A 276 -3.64 16.48 -15.23
N LYS A 277 -2.57 15.80 -15.66
CA LYS A 277 -2.68 14.42 -16.16
C LYS A 277 -2.92 13.46 -15.00
N LEU A 278 -4.01 12.71 -15.08
CA LEU A 278 -4.45 11.78 -14.05
C LEU A 278 -3.68 10.46 -14.13
N GLY A 279 -3.40 9.88 -12.97
CA GLY A 279 -2.74 8.60 -12.87
C GLY A 279 -3.65 7.40 -13.11
N SER A 280 -3.07 6.21 -13.06
CA SER A 280 -3.79 4.95 -13.25
C SER A 280 -4.67 4.58 -12.07
N ASP A 281 -4.31 5.00 -10.86
CA ASP A 281 -5.03 4.69 -9.63
C ASP A 281 -6.00 5.83 -9.25
N GLU A 282 -7.03 5.52 -8.45
CA GLU A 282 -8.00 6.53 -8.03
C GLU A 282 -7.36 7.62 -7.18
N GLY A 283 -7.58 8.86 -7.56
CA GLY A 283 -7.07 10.03 -6.85
C GLY A 283 -5.57 10.30 -7.08
N THR A 284 -4.88 9.51 -7.92
CA THR A 284 -3.48 9.79 -8.26
C THR A 284 -3.35 10.76 -9.41
N ILE A 285 -2.23 11.45 -9.42
CA ILE A 285 -1.71 12.19 -10.58
C ILE A 285 -0.74 11.29 -11.34
N ASP A 286 -0.66 11.37 -12.68
CA ASP A 286 0.34 10.62 -13.44
C ASP A 286 1.74 10.95 -12.93
N GLY A 287 2.38 9.97 -12.32
CA GLY A 287 3.61 10.14 -11.56
C GLY A 287 4.79 10.55 -12.44
N GLU A 288 4.95 9.94 -13.61
CA GLU A 288 6.06 10.26 -14.51
C GLU A 288 5.87 11.63 -15.17
N TRP A 289 4.64 12.01 -15.50
CA TRP A 289 4.32 13.36 -15.98
C TRP A 289 4.67 14.43 -14.93
N LEU A 290 4.23 14.25 -13.68
CA LEU A 290 4.51 15.23 -12.61
C LEU A 290 6.00 15.26 -12.27
N LYS A 291 6.67 14.12 -12.16
CA LYS A 291 8.11 14.01 -11.96
C LYS A 291 8.89 14.81 -13.00
N LYS A 292 8.54 14.66 -14.28
CA LYS A 292 9.17 15.43 -15.35
C LYS A 292 9.00 16.93 -15.16
N LEU A 293 7.80 17.40 -14.83
CA LEU A 293 7.52 18.82 -14.57
C LEU A 293 8.33 19.36 -13.40
N ILE A 294 8.47 18.59 -12.33
CA ILE A 294 9.26 18.96 -11.14
C ILE A 294 10.75 19.06 -11.48
N LEU A 295 11.30 18.05 -12.15
CA LEU A 295 12.73 18.00 -12.50
C LEU A 295 13.12 19.07 -13.53
N ASP A 296 12.23 19.36 -14.48
CA ASP A 296 12.40 20.43 -15.47
C ASP A 296 12.12 21.83 -14.91
N ASN A 297 11.66 21.93 -13.66
CA ASN A 297 11.20 23.20 -13.03
C ASN A 297 10.11 23.90 -13.85
N LYS A 298 9.14 23.12 -14.36
CA LYS A 298 8.05 23.58 -15.23
C LYS A 298 6.66 23.25 -14.69
N VAL A 299 6.52 23.13 -13.36
CA VAL A 299 5.20 22.91 -12.74
C VAL A 299 4.29 24.10 -13.06
N PRO A 300 3.13 23.87 -13.71
CA PRO A 300 2.21 24.95 -14.10
C PRO A 300 1.67 25.74 -12.91
N GLU A 301 1.38 27.01 -13.09
CA GLU A 301 0.88 27.89 -12.01
C GLU A 301 -0.49 27.46 -11.44
N TYR A 302 -1.29 26.73 -12.22
CA TYR A 302 -2.57 26.21 -11.74
C TYR A 302 -2.42 25.00 -10.81
N ILE A 303 -1.21 24.41 -10.69
CA ILE A 303 -0.90 23.32 -9.77
C ILE A 303 -0.29 23.87 -8.48
N GLN A 304 -0.78 23.42 -7.34
CA GLN A 304 -0.13 23.61 -6.05
C GLN A 304 0.28 22.25 -5.48
N ILE A 305 1.57 22.03 -5.39
CA ILE A 305 2.13 20.88 -4.67
C ILE A 305 2.09 21.16 -3.18
N VAL A 306 1.56 20.24 -2.40
CA VAL A 306 1.40 20.36 -0.94
C VAL A 306 2.13 19.21 -0.26
N ASN A 307 3.19 19.56 0.47
CA ASN A 307 3.91 18.60 1.30
C ASN A 307 3.16 18.41 2.62
N VAL A 308 2.76 17.17 2.91
CA VAL A 308 1.95 16.82 4.09
C VAL A 308 2.77 16.30 5.27
N LEU A 309 4.09 16.36 5.19
CA LEU A 309 5.00 15.95 6.26
C LEU A 309 5.04 16.96 7.42
N PRO A 310 5.50 16.54 8.61
CA PRO A 310 5.84 17.47 9.69
C PRO A 310 6.81 18.55 9.20
N LYS A 311 6.64 19.79 9.72
CA LYS A 311 7.46 20.94 9.30
C LYS A 311 8.96 20.68 9.40
N LYS A 312 9.42 19.97 10.44
CA LYS A 312 10.83 19.61 10.61
C LYS A 312 11.40 18.78 9.44
N ASP A 313 10.56 17.98 8.76
CA ASP A 313 10.96 17.15 7.62
C ASP A 313 10.82 17.93 6.31
N PHE A 314 9.84 18.81 6.20
CA PHE A 314 9.72 19.78 5.12
C PHE A 314 10.95 20.71 5.04
N ASP A 315 11.43 21.19 6.18
CA ASP A 315 12.57 22.12 6.26
C ASP A 315 13.92 21.46 5.88
N LYS A 316 14.04 20.13 5.94
CA LYS A 316 15.24 19.41 5.48
C LYS A 316 15.38 19.38 3.96
N GLY A 317 14.26 19.44 3.26
CA GLY A 317 14.21 19.44 1.81
C GLY A 317 12.78 19.22 1.31
N ASN A 318 12.42 19.94 0.26
CA ASN A 318 11.09 19.86 -0.32
C ASN A 318 11.12 20.13 -1.82
N ILE A 319 10.02 19.80 -2.51
CA ILE A 319 9.85 20.15 -3.93
C ILE A 319 9.72 21.67 -4.04
N ARG A 320 10.48 22.27 -4.95
CA ARG A 320 10.45 23.72 -5.18
C ARG A 320 9.04 24.22 -5.45
N GLY A 321 8.63 25.26 -4.72
CA GLY A 321 7.29 25.88 -4.82
C GLY A 321 6.20 25.12 -4.08
N SER A 322 6.52 24.01 -3.39
CA SER A 322 5.55 23.35 -2.51
C SER A 322 5.29 24.17 -1.26
N ILE A 323 4.08 24.06 -0.74
CA ILE A 323 3.69 24.55 0.58
C ILE A 323 3.63 23.38 1.57
N ASN A 324 3.72 23.67 2.87
CA ASN A 324 3.63 22.65 3.91
C ASN A 324 2.30 22.74 4.67
N ILE A 325 1.61 21.60 4.77
CA ILE A 325 0.44 21.40 5.63
C ILE A 325 0.69 20.13 6.45
N GLU A 326 0.97 20.23 7.73
CA GLU A 326 1.22 19.08 8.62
C GLU A 326 -0.08 18.27 8.83
N ALA A 327 -0.45 17.43 7.88
CA ALA A 327 -1.75 16.75 7.84
C ALA A 327 -2.01 15.81 9.03
N ASP A 328 -0.95 15.27 9.65
CA ASP A 328 -1.06 14.40 10.83
C ASP A 328 -1.70 15.10 12.05
N LYS A 329 -1.58 16.43 12.13
CA LYS A 329 -2.04 17.24 13.27
C LYS A 329 -3.40 17.90 13.04
N LEU A 330 -3.97 17.78 11.84
CA LEU A 330 -5.14 18.53 11.41
C LEU A 330 -6.30 17.60 11.08
N SER A 331 -7.52 18.04 11.38
CA SER A 331 -8.75 17.43 10.87
C SER A 331 -8.90 17.65 9.35
N ALA A 332 -9.76 16.88 8.70
CA ALA A 332 -10.08 17.06 7.29
C ALA A 332 -10.54 18.50 6.98
N LYS A 333 -11.36 19.07 7.85
CA LYS A 333 -11.84 20.45 7.73
C LYS A 333 -10.70 21.46 7.72
N GLU A 334 -9.80 21.36 8.69
CA GLU A 334 -8.65 22.27 8.81
C GLU A 334 -7.68 22.14 7.64
N ILE A 335 -7.48 20.91 7.13
CA ILE A 335 -6.69 20.70 5.92
C ILE A 335 -7.35 21.39 4.74
N PHE A 336 -8.65 21.10 4.49
CA PHE A 336 -9.38 21.65 3.36
C PHE A 336 -9.46 23.18 3.36
N GLU A 337 -9.63 23.81 4.53
CA GLU A 337 -9.66 25.25 4.67
C GLU A 337 -8.30 25.93 4.36
N LYS A 338 -7.18 25.21 4.58
CA LYS A 338 -5.83 25.69 4.30
C LYS A 338 -5.41 25.54 2.84
N LEU A 339 -6.14 24.75 2.04
CA LEU A 339 -5.80 24.54 0.64
C LEU A 339 -6.05 25.79 -0.19
N PRO A 340 -5.13 26.16 -1.11
CA PRO A 340 -5.35 27.20 -2.09
C PRO A 340 -6.61 26.94 -2.91
N LYS A 341 -7.43 27.94 -3.10
CA LYS A 341 -8.64 27.88 -3.92
C LYS A 341 -8.28 28.06 -5.41
N ASN A 342 -9.09 27.47 -6.28
CA ASN A 342 -8.93 27.58 -7.75
C ASN A 342 -7.60 27.02 -8.29
N LYS A 343 -7.03 26.01 -7.62
CA LYS A 343 -5.85 25.29 -8.08
C LYS A 343 -6.07 23.80 -8.02
N THR A 344 -5.40 23.08 -8.88
CA THR A 344 -5.23 21.63 -8.72
C THR A 344 -4.25 21.38 -7.58
N ILE A 345 -4.68 20.68 -6.56
CA ILE A 345 -3.89 20.35 -5.39
C ILE A 345 -3.27 18.95 -5.54
N ILE A 346 -1.98 18.86 -5.33
CA ILE A 346 -1.29 17.56 -5.36
C ILE A 346 -0.57 17.35 -4.04
N PHE A 347 -1.10 16.46 -3.20
CA PHE A 347 -0.45 16.06 -1.96
C PHE A 347 0.77 15.20 -2.24
N HIS A 348 1.87 15.42 -1.54
CA HIS A 348 3.00 14.53 -1.54
C HIS A 348 3.62 14.38 -0.15
N CYS A 349 4.35 13.28 0.03
CA CYS A 349 5.21 13.05 1.20
C CYS A 349 6.50 12.36 0.76
N SER A 350 7.25 11.75 1.67
CA SER A 350 8.50 11.07 1.33
C SER A 350 8.31 9.71 0.61
N ALA A 351 7.14 9.06 0.73
CA ALA A 351 6.93 7.69 0.23
C ALA A 351 5.48 7.38 -0.20
N GLY A 352 4.68 8.38 -0.57
CA GLY A 352 3.31 8.21 -1.05
C GLY A 352 2.25 7.91 0.03
N ALA A 353 2.61 7.32 1.16
CA ALA A 353 1.64 6.83 2.15
C ALA A 353 0.84 7.93 2.85
N ARG A 354 1.49 9.01 3.35
CA ARG A 354 0.80 10.11 4.02
C ARG A 354 0.01 11.00 3.07
N SER A 355 0.45 11.12 1.82
CA SER A 355 -0.30 11.84 0.79
C SER A 355 -1.61 11.13 0.47
N LEU A 356 -1.60 9.81 0.32
CA LEU A 356 -2.81 8.98 0.20
C LEU A 356 -3.69 9.09 1.45
N GLU A 357 -3.11 8.99 2.66
CA GLU A 357 -3.86 9.14 3.92
C GLU A 357 -4.56 10.49 4.02
N THR A 358 -3.88 11.57 3.62
CA THR A 358 -4.46 12.91 3.59
C THR A 358 -5.63 13.01 2.60
N TYR A 359 -5.46 12.47 1.40
CA TYR A 359 -6.51 12.39 0.39
C TYR A 359 -7.73 11.62 0.92
N MET A 360 -7.51 10.43 1.49
CA MET A 360 -8.58 9.59 2.06
C MET A 360 -9.29 10.25 3.24
N LYS A 361 -8.58 11.03 4.06
CA LYS A 361 -9.18 11.79 5.16
C LYS A 361 -10.21 12.80 4.64
N LEU A 362 -9.91 13.50 3.55
CA LEU A 362 -10.84 14.41 2.89
C LEU A 362 -12.01 13.65 2.22
N GLN A 363 -11.71 12.53 1.56
CA GLN A 363 -12.71 11.68 0.90
C GLN A 363 -13.74 11.12 1.89
N LYS A 364 -13.28 10.64 3.04
CA LYS A 364 -14.12 10.10 4.12
C LYS A 364 -15.13 11.15 4.62
N ASP A 365 -14.71 12.39 4.74
CA ASP A 365 -15.55 13.51 5.19
C ASP A 365 -16.30 14.18 4.03
N LYS A 366 -16.28 13.55 2.82
CA LYS A 366 -17.05 13.94 1.63
C LYS A 366 -16.75 15.36 1.11
N TYR A 367 -15.52 15.82 1.22
CA TYR A 367 -15.08 17.05 0.56
C TYR A 367 -15.03 16.85 -0.96
N ASP A 368 -15.18 17.96 -1.70
CA ASP A 368 -15.01 17.95 -3.14
C ASP A 368 -13.53 17.73 -3.50
N LEU A 369 -13.25 16.62 -4.19
CA LEU A 369 -11.91 16.19 -4.59
C LEU A 369 -11.69 16.29 -6.11
N SER A 370 -12.56 16.96 -6.85
CA SER A 370 -12.48 17.05 -8.32
C SER A 370 -11.12 17.57 -8.84
N GLU A 371 -10.46 18.44 -8.07
CA GLU A 371 -9.12 19.00 -8.36
C GLU A 371 -8.13 18.75 -7.20
N ILE A 372 -8.31 17.67 -6.44
CA ILE A 372 -7.40 17.26 -5.36
C ILE A 372 -6.91 15.84 -5.63
N PHE A 373 -5.59 15.68 -5.70
CA PHE A 373 -4.91 14.43 -6.03
C PHE A 373 -3.76 14.18 -5.07
N TYR A 374 -3.18 12.98 -5.14
CA TYR A 374 -1.94 12.68 -4.44
C TYR A 374 -0.89 12.11 -5.39
N PHE A 375 0.37 12.36 -5.07
CA PHE A 375 1.53 11.85 -5.78
C PHE A 375 2.08 10.64 -5.04
N ASP A 376 1.97 9.46 -5.65
CA ASP A 376 2.52 8.22 -5.12
C ASP A 376 3.93 8.02 -5.64
N ALA A 377 4.89 8.47 -4.85
CA ALA A 377 6.31 8.38 -5.18
C ALA A 377 7.17 8.37 -3.92
N ASN A 378 8.35 7.76 -4.02
CA ASN A 378 9.43 7.95 -3.06
C ASN A 378 10.19 9.22 -3.44
N ILE A 379 10.23 10.20 -2.54
CA ILE A 379 10.78 11.53 -2.79
C ILE A 379 11.80 11.89 -1.72
N ILE A 380 13.03 12.16 -2.13
CA ILE A 380 14.11 12.66 -1.29
C ILE A 380 14.60 13.96 -1.91
N CYS A 381 14.52 15.07 -1.17
CA CYS A 381 14.99 16.37 -1.62
C CYS A 381 16.09 16.89 -0.69
N GLU A 382 17.22 17.33 -1.28
CA GLU A 382 18.35 17.97 -0.61
C GLU A 382 18.78 19.19 -1.46
N ASP A 383 19.02 20.34 -0.85
CA ASP A 383 19.47 21.57 -1.54
C ASP A 383 18.67 21.91 -2.81
N ASN A 384 17.34 21.80 -2.75
CA ASN A 384 16.42 22.02 -3.88
C ASN A 384 16.58 21.05 -5.06
N LYS A 385 17.29 19.95 -4.89
CA LYS A 385 17.35 18.83 -5.85
C LYS A 385 16.58 17.66 -5.29
N CYS A 386 15.64 17.14 -6.07
CA CYS A 386 14.82 16.00 -5.66
C CYS A 386 15.18 14.76 -6.48
N LYS A 387 15.36 13.63 -5.80
CA LYS A 387 15.29 12.29 -6.39
C LYS A 387 13.84 11.81 -6.22
N ILE A 388 13.23 11.37 -7.30
CA ILE A 388 11.83 10.94 -7.34
C ILE A 388 11.76 9.58 -8.03
N ASP A 389 11.27 8.59 -7.30
CA ASP A 389 10.99 7.25 -7.82
C ASP A 389 9.48 7.03 -7.72
N VAL A 390 8.80 6.92 -8.86
CA VAL A 390 7.34 6.79 -8.94
C VAL A 390 6.91 5.39 -8.53
N ASN A 391 5.87 5.28 -7.70
CA ASN A 391 5.33 4.00 -7.20
C ASN A 391 4.05 3.58 -7.94
N GLU A 392 3.52 4.40 -8.82
CA GLU A 392 2.31 4.14 -9.60
C GLU A 392 2.66 3.39 -10.90
N PRO A 393 1.85 2.45 -11.41
CA PRO A 393 0.63 1.91 -10.77
C PRO A 393 0.91 1.12 -9.50
N LEU A 394 -0.14 0.87 -8.70
CA LEU A 394 -0.04 -0.02 -7.54
C LEU A 394 0.37 -1.43 -8.02
N GLU A 395 1.65 -1.79 -7.80
CA GLU A 395 2.21 -3.11 -8.10
C GLU A 395 1.89 -4.14 -7.01
#